data_748c5bc0a29315843751d8fff12b5532
#
_entry.id   748c5bc0a29315843751d8fff12b5532
#
_cell.length_a   1.000
_cell.length_b   1.000
_cell.length_c   1.000
_cell.angle_alpha   90.00
_cell.angle_beta   90.00
_cell.angle_gamma   90.00
#
_symmetry.space_group_name_H-M   'P 1'
#
loop_
_entity.id
_entity.type
_entity.pdbx_description
1 polymer ?
#
loop_
_entity_poly.entity_id
_entity_poly.type
_entity_poly.pdbx_seq_one_letter_code
_entity_poly.pdbx_strand_id
1 'polypeptide(L)'
;YFIADTKSACYLYYKNCALKVTDQGVTSIDYIDLGGYVWKDHVIDRNFELDEVRTCDFEQFIANISAHDVNRINSMESTLGFLMHGYKDLSFCPAVILNDEVISDNPEGGTGKGLLMNALSQMKKLVVIDGKAFTFERSFAYQLVSADTQILCFDDVRKHFEFERLFSVVTEGLTLEKKNKD
;
A
#
# COMPACT_ATOMS: atom_id res chain seq x y z
N TYR A 1 -15.14 -15.13 10.87
CA TYR A 1 -14.89 -13.81 10.30
C TYR A 1 -13.46 -13.68 9.83
N PHE A 2 -13.19 -12.75 8.93
CA PHE A 2 -11.83 -12.41 8.50
C PHE A 2 -11.20 -11.42 9.50
N ILE A 3 -9.92 -11.63 9.80
CA ILE A 3 -9.14 -10.68 10.59
C ILE A 3 -8.91 -9.43 9.75
N ALA A 4 -9.17 -8.28 10.35
CA ALA A 4 -8.94 -6.98 9.74
C ALA A 4 -8.10 -6.11 10.68
N ASP A 5 -7.39 -5.15 10.10
CA ASP A 5 -6.70 -4.12 10.87
C ASP A 5 -7.71 -3.30 11.67
N THR A 6 -7.30 -2.84 12.84
CA THR A 6 -8.08 -1.96 13.71
C THR A 6 -7.41 -0.59 13.80
N LYS A 7 -8.04 0.39 14.40
CA LYS A 7 -7.43 1.72 14.59
C LYS A 7 -6.05 1.67 15.27
N SER A 8 -5.83 0.68 16.14
CA SER A 8 -4.61 0.56 16.96
C SER A 8 -3.72 -0.62 16.61
N ALA A 9 -4.07 -1.42 15.61
CA ALA A 9 -3.29 -2.59 15.24
C ALA A 9 -3.37 -2.89 13.74
N CYS A 10 -2.22 -3.16 13.15
CA CYS A 10 -2.06 -3.65 11.79
C CYS A 10 -1.53 -5.10 11.83
N TYR A 11 -1.91 -5.89 10.83
CA TYR A 11 -1.46 -7.27 10.73
C TYR A 11 -0.69 -7.52 9.44
N LEU A 12 0.42 -8.25 9.56
CA LEU A 12 1.19 -8.79 8.45
C LEU A 12 1.23 -10.31 8.58
N TYR A 13 0.90 -11.01 7.52
CA TYR A 13 0.77 -12.46 7.53
C TYR A 13 1.94 -13.09 6.79
N TYR A 14 2.75 -13.89 7.48
CA TYR A 14 3.84 -14.68 6.90
C TYR A 14 3.45 -16.15 6.85
N LYS A 15 4.20 -17.00 6.15
CA LYS A 15 3.89 -18.45 6.07
C LYS A 15 3.84 -19.13 7.45
N ASN A 16 4.70 -18.72 8.35
CA ASN A 16 4.87 -19.36 9.67
C ASN A 16 4.12 -18.64 10.80
N CYS A 17 3.76 -17.38 10.67
CA CYS A 17 3.11 -16.62 11.73
C CYS A 17 2.42 -15.36 11.20
N ALA A 18 1.57 -14.74 12.02
CA ALA A 18 1.09 -13.37 11.84
C ALA A 18 1.88 -12.42 12.74
N LEU A 19 2.21 -11.24 12.24
CA LEU A 19 2.74 -10.15 13.06
C LEU A 19 1.63 -9.18 13.36
N LYS A 20 1.45 -8.85 14.62
CA LYS A 20 0.61 -7.74 15.08
C LYS A 20 1.49 -6.56 15.40
N VAL A 21 1.30 -5.46 14.70
CA VAL A 21 2.01 -4.19 14.88
C VAL A 21 1.11 -3.20 15.60
N THR A 22 1.59 -2.62 16.68
CA THR A 22 0.88 -1.62 17.49
C THR A 22 1.84 -0.50 17.88
N ASP A 23 1.37 0.53 18.58
CA ASP A 23 2.20 1.56 19.19
C ASP A 23 3.15 1.03 20.28
N GLN A 24 2.88 -0.18 20.81
CA GLN A 24 3.74 -0.86 21.79
C GLN A 24 4.82 -1.74 21.14
N GLY A 25 4.80 -1.88 19.82
CA GLY A 25 5.76 -2.68 19.07
C GLY A 25 5.12 -3.81 18.27
N VAL A 26 5.94 -4.79 17.92
CA VAL A 26 5.59 -5.92 17.06
C VAL A 26 5.54 -7.20 17.88
N THR A 27 4.45 -7.95 17.72
CA THR A 27 4.25 -9.26 18.38
C THR A 27 3.97 -10.33 17.34
N SER A 28 4.67 -11.45 17.41
CA SER A 28 4.39 -12.64 16.61
C SER A 28 3.24 -13.44 17.22
N ILE A 29 2.31 -13.91 16.40
CA ILE A 29 1.13 -14.69 16.77
C ILE A 29 1.08 -15.93 15.89
N ASP A 30 0.97 -17.11 16.50
CA ASP A 30 0.72 -18.34 15.76
C ASP A 30 -0.66 -18.34 15.14
N TYR A 31 -0.82 -18.90 13.94
CA TYR A 31 -2.10 -18.93 13.24
C TYR A 31 -3.23 -19.62 14.03
N ILE A 32 -2.88 -20.58 14.89
CA ILE A 32 -3.85 -21.28 15.75
C ILE A 32 -4.48 -20.32 16.79
N ASP A 33 -3.73 -19.29 17.20
CA ASP A 33 -4.12 -18.32 18.22
C ASP A 33 -4.75 -17.06 17.62
N LEU A 34 -4.74 -16.92 16.28
CA LEU A 34 -5.19 -15.72 15.60
C LEU A 34 -6.72 -15.51 15.70
N GLY A 35 -7.49 -16.58 15.88
CA GLY A 35 -8.93 -16.54 16.17
C GLY A 35 -9.83 -16.15 15.00
N GLY A 36 -9.35 -16.16 13.75
CA GLY A 36 -10.13 -15.82 12.56
C GLY A 36 -9.47 -16.27 11.26
N TYR A 37 -10.05 -15.88 10.13
CA TYR A 37 -9.54 -16.24 8.79
C TYR A 37 -8.68 -15.11 8.21
N VAL A 38 -7.75 -15.49 7.37
CA VAL A 38 -6.87 -14.59 6.61
C VAL A 38 -7.08 -14.85 5.12
N TRP A 39 -7.08 -13.80 4.31
CA TRP A 39 -7.04 -13.98 2.86
C TRP A 39 -5.75 -14.67 2.45
N LYS A 40 -5.85 -15.73 1.66
CA LYS A 40 -4.67 -16.46 1.19
C LYS A 40 -3.67 -15.55 0.48
N ASP A 41 -4.19 -14.63 -0.33
CA ASP A 41 -3.40 -13.69 -1.13
C ASP A 41 -2.78 -12.54 -0.30
N HIS A 42 -3.12 -12.43 0.99
CA HIS A 42 -2.47 -11.53 1.93
C HIS A 42 -1.27 -12.18 2.63
N VAL A 43 -1.10 -13.51 2.48
CA VAL A 43 0.04 -14.21 3.08
C VAL A 43 1.29 -13.93 2.25
N ILE A 44 2.25 -13.28 2.88
CA ILE A 44 3.57 -13.00 2.33
C ILE A 44 4.29 -14.33 2.13
N ASP A 45 4.74 -14.62 0.90
CA ASP A 45 5.26 -15.93 0.48
C ASP A 45 6.69 -16.21 0.99
N ARG A 46 6.92 -15.93 2.27
CA ARG A 46 8.15 -16.25 3.00
C ARG A 46 7.87 -16.44 4.48
N ASN A 47 8.80 -17.10 5.19
CA ASN A 47 8.78 -17.15 6.64
C ASN A 47 9.23 -15.81 7.21
N PHE A 48 8.67 -15.45 8.36
CA PHE A 48 9.23 -14.40 9.19
C PHE A 48 10.35 -14.99 10.03
N GLU A 49 11.50 -14.36 9.99
CA GLU A 49 12.66 -14.67 10.81
C GLU A 49 13.12 -13.35 11.43
N LEU A 50 13.28 -13.36 12.74
CA LEU A 50 13.86 -12.20 13.43
C LEU A 50 15.38 -12.31 13.27
N ASP A 51 15.94 -11.44 12.46
CA ASP A 51 17.37 -11.33 12.27
C ASP A 51 17.92 -10.11 13.02
N GLU A 52 19.15 -10.21 13.52
CA GLU A 52 19.87 -9.10 14.15
C GLU A 52 20.49 -8.13 13.11
N VAL A 53 19.95 -8.08 11.91
CA VAL A 53 20.44 -7.18 10.84
C VAL A 53 20.29 -5.73 11.32
N ARG A 54 21.42 -5.05 11.38
CA ARG A 54 21.52 -3.67 11.91
C ARG A 54 21.28 -2.60 10.86
N THR A 55 21.32 -2.95 9.57
CA THR A 55 21.08 -2.03 8.44
C THR A 55 20.38 -2.79 7.34
N CYS A 56 19.37 -2.18 6.71
CA CYS A 56 18.74 -2.77 5.54
C CYS A 56 18.82 -1.79 4.35
N ASP A 57 18.95 -2.36 3.14
CA ASP A 57 19.06 -1.59 1.91
C ASP A 57 17.85 -0.68 1.68
N PHE A 58 16.67 -1.07 2.18
CA PHE A 58 15.47 -0.27 2.04
C PHE A 58 15.49 0.97 2.94
N GLU A 59 16.01 0.88 4.16
CA GLU A 59 16.24 2.06 5.02
C GLU A 59 17.22 3.03 4.35
N GLN A 60 18.31 2.49 3.79
CA GLN A 60 19.28 3.32 3.06
C GLN A 60 18.64 3.96 1.82
N PHE A 61 17.76 3.24 1.11
CA PHE A 61 17.00 3.80 0.01
C PHE A 61 16.10 4.96 0.46
N ILE A 62 15.34 4.80 1.56
CA ILE A 62 14.50 5.87 2.12
C ILE A 62 15.35 7.08 2.53
N ALA A 63 16.48 6.86 3.18
CA ALA A 63 17.40 7.93 3.53
C ALA A 63 17.91 8.70 2.30
N ASN A 64 18.28 7.98 1.24
CA ASN A 64 18.79 8.57 -0.01
C ASN A 64 17.74 9.42 -0.73
N ILE A 65 16.50 8.91 -0.91
CA ILE A 65 15.42 9.67 -1.57
C ILE A 65 14.93 10.85 -0.72
N SER A 66 15.19 10.83 0.57
CA SER A 66 14.90 11.90 1.52
C SER A 66 16.06 12.90 1.68
N ALA A 67 17.14 12.77 0.88
CA ALA A 67 18.35 13.58 0.98
C ALA A 67 18.96 13.58 2.38
N HIS A 68 18.82 12.49 3.15
CA HIS A 68 19.24 12.31 4.53
C HIS A 68 18.64 13.35 5.52
N ASP A 69 17.58 14.04 5.13
CA ASP A 69 16.84 14.93 6.03
C ASP A 69 15.91 14.12 6.93
N VAL A 70 16.09 14.25 8.24
CA VAL A 70 15.35 13.47 9.27
C VAL A 70 13.85 13.71 9.19
N ASN A 71 13.39 14.92 8.91
CA ASN A 71 11.96 15.21 8.82
C ASN A 71 11.34 14.56 7.59
N ARG A 72 12.08 14.55 6.47
CA ARG A 72 11.64 13.86 5.24
C ARG A 72 11.61 12.34 5.43
N ILE A 73 12.63 11.77 6.10
CA ILE A 73 12.66 10.33 6.46
C ILE A 73 11.43 9.99 7.30
N ASN A 74 11.20 10.70 8.40
CA ASN A 74 10.06 10.47 9.29
C ASN A 74 8.70 10.61 8.55
N SER A 75 8.59 11.58 7.64
CA SER A 75 7.39 11.75 6.81
C SER A 75 7.19 10.57 5.86
N MET A 76 8.26 10.08 5.24
CA MET A 76 8.22 8.93 4.34
C MET A 76 7.86 7.65 5.10
N GLU A 77 8.46 7.41 6.25
CA GLU A 77 8.15 6.27 7.13
C GLU A 77 6.70 6.29 7.61
N SER A 78 6.20 7.47 8.01
CA SER A 78 4.79 7.65 8.38
C SER A 78 3.85 7.36 7.21
N THR A 79 4.21 7.79 6.00
CA THR A 79 3.46 7.53 4.77
C THR A 79 3.45 6.03 4.45
N LEU A 80 4.58 5.35 4.58
CA LEU A 80 4.67 3.90 4.42
C LEU A 80 3.82 3.17 5.45
N GLY A 81 3.91 3.56 6.73
CA GLY A 81 3.09 3.01 7.80
C GLY A 81 1.59 3.17 7.50
N PHE A 82 1.17 4.34 7.01
CA PHE A 82 -0.20 4.58 6.59
C PHE A 82 -0.63 3.65 5.44
N LEU A 83 0.19 3.48 4.41
CA LEU A 83 -0.11 2.59 3.27
C LEU A 83 -0.11 1.11 3.67
N MET A 84 0.65 0.73 4.70
CA MET A 84 0.69 -0.63 5.24
C MET A 84 -0.50 -0.94 6.14
N HIS A 85 -1.23 0.06 6.64
CA HIS A 85 -2.33 -0.09 7.58
C HIS A 85 -3.67 -0.12 6.86
N GLY A 86 -4.39 -1.23 6.95
CA GLY A 86 -5.65 -1.44 6.24
C GLY A 86 -6.90 -0.89 6.94
N TYR A 87 -6.78 -0.31 8.15
CA TYR A 87 -7.91 0.32 8.82
C TYR A 87 -8.31 1.62 8.14
N LYS A 88 -9.60 1.75 7.80
CA LYS A 88 -10.15 2.95 7.18
C LYS A 88 -10.93 3.76 8.21
N ASP A 89 -10.45 4.96 8.50
CA ASP A 89 -11.20 5.95 9.27
C ASP A 89 -12.05 6.79 8.32
N LEU A 90 -13.38 6.63 8.41
CA LEU A 90 -14.32 7.35 7.53
C LEU A 90 -14.29 8.87 7.73
N SER A 91 -13.79 9.35 8.87
CA SER A 91 -13.62 10.78 9.14
C SER A 91 -12.34 11.36 8.54
N PHE A 92 -11.38 10.49 8.16
CA PHE A 92 -10.08 10.89 7.62
C PHE A 92 -9.57 9.84 6.62
N CYS A 93 -9.87 10.04 5.34
CA CYS A 93 -9.52 9.12 4.24
C CYS A 93 -8.62 9.82 3.21
N PRO A 94 -7.34 10.10 3.52
CA PRO A 94 -6.44 10.71 2.56
C PRO A 94 -6.01 9.73 1.47
N ALA A 95 -5.72 10.23 0.28
CA ALA A 95 -4.94 9.53 -0.73
C ALA A 95 -3.49 10.05 -0.70
N VAL A 96 -2.53 9.14 -0.93
CA VAL A 96 -1.12 9.50 -1.03
C VAL A 96 -0.78 9.83 -2.48
N ILE A 97 -0.18 10.99 -2.72
CA ILE A 97 0.31 11.40 -4.02
C ILE A 97 1.83 11.52 -3.95
N LEU A 98 2.53 10.68 -4.73
CA LEU A 98 3.98 10.74 -4.86
C LEU A 98 4.34 11.60 -6.06
N ASN A 99 5.08 12.67 -5.83
CA ASN A 99 5.53 13.58 -6.87
C ASN A 99 7.04 13.81 -6.76
N ASP A 100 7.65 14.25 -7.87
CA ASP A 100 9.04 14.68 -7.84
C ASP A 100 9.15 16.03 -7.13
N GLU A 101 10.28 16.25 -6.44
CA GLU A 101 10.54 17.51 -5.74
C GLU A 101 10.57 18.69 -6.71
N VAL A 102 11.16 18.48 -7.88
CA VAL A 102 11.20 19.46 -8.95
C VAL A 102 10.17 19.10 -10.01
N ILE A 103 9.15 19.94 -10.16
CA ILE A 103 8.15 19.78 -11.22
C ILE A 103 8.78 20.28 -12.53
N SER A 104 8.91 19.39 -13.50
CA SER A 104 9.46 19.69 -14.84
C SER A 104 8.45 19.33 -15.92
N ASP A 105 8.45 20.09 -17.02
CA ASP A 105 7.66 19.75 -18.21
C ASP A 105 8.21 18.50 -18.93
N ASN A 106 9.47 18.17 -18.69
CA ASN A 106 10.12 16.94 -19.16
C ASN A 106 10.64 16.15 -17.96
N PRO A 107 9.80 15.37 -17.28
CA PRO A 107 10.22 14.61 -16.11
C PRO A 107 11.21 13.52 -16.52
N GLU A 108 12.41 13.59 -15.96
CA GLU A 108 13.38 12.51 -16.02
C GLU A 108 12.95 11.44 -15.02
N GLY A 109 12.62 10.24 -15.46
CA GLY A 109 12.26 9.13 -14.56
C GLY A 109 13.39 8.75 -13.59
N GLY A 110 13.15 7.78 -12.72
CA GLY A 110 14.21 7.22 -11.86
C GLY A 110 14.31 7.81 -10.46
N THR A 111 13.33 8.61 -10.03
CA THR A 111 13.30 9.22 -8.68
C THR A 111 12.88 8.26 -7.55
N GLY A 112 12.69 6.96 -7.84
CA GLY A 112 12.43 5.94 -6.84
C GLY A 112 10.96 5.62 -6.56
N LYS A 113 9.99 6.34 -7.11
CA LYS A 113 8.55 6.09 -6.91
C LYS A 113 8.14 4.65 -7.21
N GLY A 114 8.54 4.11 -8.36
CA GLY A 114 8.25 2.73 -8.75
C GLY A 114 8.92 1.70 -7.82
N LEU A 115 10.14 1.99 -7.34
CA LEU A 115 10.82 1.13 -6.38
C LEU A 115 10.08 1.08 -5.03
N LEU A 116 9.56 2.22 -4.57
CA LEU A 116 8.74 2.30 -3.37
C LEU A 116 7.47 1.43 -3.50
N MET A 117 6.78 1.51 -4.65
CA MET A 117 5.59 0.68 -4.90
C MET A 117 5.96 -0.81 -4.98
N ASN A 118 7.08 -1.15 -5.59
CA ASN A 118 7.57 -2.54 -5.62
C ASN A 118 7.88 -3.07 -4.22
N ALA A 119 8.46 -2.26 -3.34
CA ALA A 119 8.70 -2.66 -1.94
C ALA A 119 7.38 -2.91 -1.19
N LEU A 120 6.39 -2.02 -1.33
CA LEU A 120 5.05 -2.22 -0.75
C LEU A 120 4.37 -3.49 -1.27
N SER A 121 4.54 -3.83 -2.54
CA SER A 121 3.97 -5.04 -3.15
C SER A 121 4.55 -6.34 -2.57
N GLN A 122 5.72 -6.29 -1.93
CA GLN A 122 6.30 -7.44 -1.22
C GLN A 122 5.60 -7.74 0.11
N MET A 123 4.80 -6.78 0.61
CA MET A 123 4.18 -6.85 1.93
C MET A 123 2.66 -6.80 1.87
N LYS A 124 2.08 -6.18 0.85
CA LYS A 124 0.63 -5.98 0.68
C LYS A 124 0.20 -6.32 -0.73
N LYS A 125 -1.03 -6.78 -0.90
CA LYS A 125 -1.60 -7.01 -2.23
C LYS A 125 -1.86 -5.67 -2.91
N LEU A 126 -0.93 -5.27 -3.75
CA LEU A 126 -0.94 -4.01 -4.48
C LEU A 126 -1.37 -4.24 -5.93
N VAL A 127 -2.30 -3.44 -6.42
CA VAL A 127 -2.72 -3.40 -7.83
C VAL A 127 -2.24 -2.09 -8.44
N VAL A 128 -1.52 -2.19 -9.55
CA VAL A 128 -1.08 -1.02 -10.33
C VAL A 128 -1.96 -0.85 -11.55
N ILE A 129 -2.49 0.34 -11.73
CA ILE A 129 -3.22 0.77 -12.92
C ILE A 129 -2.37 1.79 -13.66
N ASP A 130 -2.17 1.59 -14.96
CA ASP A 130 -1.54 2.59 -15.84
C ASP A 130 -2.40 3.85 -15.91
N GLY A 131 -1.96 4.92 -15.22
CA GLY A 131 -2.69 6.18 -15.14
C GLY A 131 -2.75 6.93 -16.46
N LYS A 132 -1.83 6.68 -17.41
CA LYS A 132 -1.89 7.26 -18.75
C LYS A 132 -3.00 6.65 -19.59
N ALA A 133 -3.20 5.34 -19.48
CA ALA A 133 -4.23 4.61 -20.21
C ALA A 133 -5.60 4.59 -19.53
N PHE A 134 -5.65 4.95 -18.24
CA PHE A 134 -6.86 4.92 -17.44
C PHE A 134 -7.86 6.01 -17.84
N THR A 135 -9.13 5.62 -17.93
CA THR A 135 -10.27 6.53 -18.05
C THR A 135 -11.42 6.03 -17.19
N PHE A 136 -12.06 6.92 -16.47
CA PHE A 136 -13.17 6.61 -15.57
C PHE A 136 -14.42 6.10 -16.30
N GLU A 137 -14.58 6.45 -17.57
CA GLU A 137 -15.73 6.08 -18.41
C GLU A 137 -15.67 4.66 -18.96
N ARG A 138 -14.52 3.99 -18.88
CA ARG A 138 -14.39 2.62 -19.37
C ARG A 138 -15.14 1.65 -18.47
N SER A 139 -16.05 0.90 -19.03
CA SER A 139 -16.52 -0.34 -18.41
C SER A 139 -15.31 -1.20 -18.03
N PHE A 140 -15.30 -1.76 -16.84
CA PHE A 140 -14.18 -2.57 -16.34
C PHE A 140 -12.86 -1.79 -16.08
N ALA A 141 -12.90 -0.47 -15.84
CA ALA A 141 -11.73 0.34 -15.51
C ALA A 141 -10.95 -0.26 -14.32
N TYR A 142 -11.63 -0.91 -13.39
CA TYR A 142 -11.07 -1.52 -12.18
C TYR A 142 -11.04 -3.05 -12.22
N GLN A 143 -11.03 -3.68 -13.40
CA GLN A 143 -11.13 -5.14 -13.54
C GLN A 143 -10.01 -5.93 -12.82
N LEU A 144 -8.84 -5.30 -12.60
CA LEU A 144 -7.71 -5.89 -11.87
C LEU A 144 -7.91 -5.87 -10.36
N VAL A 145 -8.80 -5.02 -9.85
CA VAL A 145 -9.08 -4.91 -8.42
C VAL A 145 -9.96 -6.07 -7.97
N SER A 146 -9.73 -6.57 -6.78
CA SER A 146 -10.48 -7.65 -6.14
C SER A 146 -10.77 -7.30 -4.68
N ALA A 147 -11.67 -8.04 -4.03
CA ALA A 147 -12.08 -7.76 -2.65
C ALA A 147 -10.93 -7.83 -1.64
N ASP A 148 -9.86 -8.52 -1.97
CA ASP A 148 -8.65 -8.68 -1.19
C ASP A 148 -7.52 -7.71 -1.61
N THR A 149 -7.76 -6.78 -2.54
CA THR A 149 -6.79 -5.73 -2.88
C THR A 149 -6.63 -4.78 -1.69
N GLN A 150 -5.40 -4.55 -1.27
CA GLN A 150 -5.07 -3.72 -0.12
C GLN A 150 -4.59 -2.32 -0.50
N ILE A 151 -3.87 -2.21 -1.62
CA ILE A 151 -3.38 -0.93 -2.15
C ILE A 151 -3.73 -0.83 -3.63
N LEU A 152 -4.35 0.28 -4.02
CA LEU A 152 -4.60 0.62 -5.40
C LEU A 152 -3.68 1.78 -5.79
N CYS A 153 -2.82 1.56 -6.77
CA CYS A 153 -1.88 2.55 -7.27
C CYS A 153 -2.23 2.93 -8.70
N PHE A 154 -2.36 4.23 -8.98
CA PHE A 154 -2.39 4.78 -10.32
C PHE A 154 -1.00 5.29 -10.64
N ASP A 155 -0.27 4.57 -11.49
CA ASP A 155 1.09 4.92 -11.88
C ASP A 155 1.08 5.82 -13.12
N ASP A 156 1.96 6.80 -13.12
CA ASP A 156 2.20 7.68 -14.26
C ASP A 156 0.93 8.37 -14.80
N VAL A 157 0.16 9.00 -13.89
CA VAL A 157 -1.10 9.68 -14.23
C VAL A 157 -0.87 10.86 -15.18
N ARG A 158 -1.87 11.13 -16.03
CA ARG A 158 -1.82 12.26 -16.98
C ARG A 158 -1.80 13.60 -16.25
N LYS A 159 -1.28 14.65 -16.92
CA LYS A 159 -1.24 16.03 -16.44
C LYS A 159 -2.63 16.57 -15.99
N HIS A 160 -3.71 16.09 -16.59
CA HIS A 160 -5.11 16.46 -16.27
C HIS A 160 -5.90 15.25 -15.75
N PHE A 161 -5.31 14.47 -14.86
CA PHE A 161 -6.01 13.37 -14.23
C PHE A 161 -7.07 13.93 -13.27
N GLU A 162 -8.30 13.43 -13.39
CA GLU A 162 -9.46 13.91 -12.64
C GLU A 162 -9.48 13.34 -11.21
N PHE A 163 -8.59 13.82 -10.34
CA PHE A 163 -8.47 13.35 -8.95
C PHE A 163 -9.78 13.44 -8.17
N GLU A 164 -10.63 14.41 -8.49
CA GLU A 164 -11.94 14.60 -7.86
C GLU A 164 -12.82 13.36 -7.98
N ARG A 165 -12.72 12.61 -9.07
CA ARG A 165 -13.48 11.38 -9.31
C ARG A 165 -13.03 10.21 -8.43
N LEU A 166 -11.89 10.31 -7.77
CA LEU A 166 -11.43 9.33 -6.79
C LEU A 166 -12.03 9.56 -5.40
N PHE A 167 -12.68 10.70 -5.14
CA PHE A 167 -13.20 10.99 -3.80
C PHE A 167 -14.20 9.94 -3.31
N SER A 168 -15.15 9.54 -4.14
CA SER A 168 -16.09 8.48 -3.81
C SER A 168 -15.38 7.13 -3.59
N VAL A 169 -14.38 6.80 -4.39
CA VAL A 169 -13.57 5.59 -4.23
C VAL A 169 -12.85 5.58 -2.87
N VAL A 170 -12.29 6.74 -2.50
CA VAL A 170 -11.55 6.89 -1.24
C VAL A 170 -12.50 6.88 -0.04
N THR A 171 -13.67 7.52 -0.11
CA THR A 171 -14.60 7.67 1.01
C THR A 171 -15.61 6.51 1.14
N GLU A 172 -16.23 6.11 0.03
CA GLU A 172 -17.35 5.16 0.02
C GLU A 172 -16.93 3.74 -0.36
N GLY A 173 -15.83 3.61 -1.12
CA GLY A 173 -15.34 2.35 -1.65
C GLY A 173 -15.61 2.20 -3.15
N LEU A 174 -15.30 1.03 -3.69
CA LEU A 174 -15.30 0.76 -5.11
C LEU A 174 -16.30 -0.32 -5.47
N THR A 175 -17.24 -0.01 -6.37
CA THR A 175 -18.09 -1.03 -7.01
C THR A 175 -17.32 -1.66 -8.16
N LEU A 176 -17.18 -2.99 -8.14
CA LEU A 176 -16.42 -3.73 -9.14
C LEU A 176 -17.34 -4.38 -10.15
N GLU A 177 -17.18 -4.02 -11.42
CA GLU A 177 -17.76 -4.75 -12.54
C GLU A 177 -16.70 -5.67 -13.14
N LYS A 178 -16.95 -6.98 -13.19
CA LYS A 178 -16.03 -7.96 -13.79
C LYS A 178 -16.67 -8.60 -15.01
N LYS A 179 -15.92 -8.66 -16.10
CA LYS A 179 -16.33 -9.35 -17.33
C LYS A 179 -16.43 -10.86 -17.07
N ASN A 180 -17.55 -11.48 -17.44
CA ASN A 180 -17.78 -12.94 -17.39
C ASN A 180 -17.68 -13.59 -15.99
N LYS A 181 -18.11 -12.92 -14.95
CA LYS A 181 -18.43 -13.52 -13.65
C LYS A 181 -19.88 -13.20 -13.34
N ASP A 182 -20.75 -14.19 -13.62
CA ASP A 182 -22.11 -14.26 -13.08
C ASP A 182 -22.03 -14.74 -11.62
#